data_b58fe98d700f841b4b6fb78bdd693532
#
_entry.id   b58fe98d700f841b4b6fb78bdd693532
#
_cell.length_a   1.000
_cell.length_b   1.000
_cell.length_c   1.000
_cell.angle_alpha   90.00
_cell.angle_beta   90.00
_cell.angle_gamma   90.00
#
_symmetry.space_group_name_H-M   'P 1'
#
loop_
_entity.id
_entity.type
_entity.pdbx_description
1 polymer ?
#
loop_
_entity_poly.entity_id
_entity_poly.type
_entity_poly.pdbx_seq_one_letter_code
_entity_poly.pdbx_strand_id
1 'polypeptide(L)'
;EYNPYANVDDGTCIVLEIEGCSDPNYLEYDEFVNVPNDELYCLYEVVEGCTIFNSINYDPAANTDDGSCELNVYGCMDETMFNFDPSANVNQVSNLDNSDPCIPIVSGCMLAYADNYNASANTDDGSCQFIGCTDEAYIEYDPIYNQDTDPTSCFTIKVYGCTNSIAYNYDPAANTDDETCVPTIYGC
;
A
#
# COMPACT_ATOMS: atom_id res chain seq x y z
N GLU A 1 46.74 14.78 47.41
CA GLU A 1 46.10 15.99 46.87
C GLU A 1 47.00 16.64 45.82
N TYR A 2 46.47 16.90 44.62
CA TYR A 2 47.20 17.61 43.58
C TYR A 2 47.45 19.07 43.99
N ASN A 3 48.74 19.47 44.05
CA ASN A 3 49.12 20.85 44.29
C ASN A 3 49.63 21.49 42.99
N PRO A 4 48.84 22.42 42.36
CA PRO A 4 49.21 23.03 41.09
C PRO A 4 50.42 23.94 41.13
N TYR A 5 50.97 24.28 42.35
CA TYR A 5 52.12 25.11 42.54
C TYR A 5 53.39 24.31 42.93
N ALA A 6 53.25 22.98 43.06
CA ALA A 6 54.39 22.14 43.31
C ALA A 6 55.29 22.05 42.07
N ASN A 7 56.59 22.23 42.24
CA ASN A 7 57.64 22.08 41.22
C ASN A 7 58.59 20.90 41.48
N VAL A 8 58.35 20.16 42.54
CA VAL A 8 59.03 18.96 42.90
C VAL A 8 58.08 17.96 43.49
N ASP A 9 58.04 16.74 42.94
CA ASP A 9 57.29 15.64 43.53
C ASP A 9 58.01 15.14 44.80
N ASP A 10 57.32 15.26 45.92
CA ASP A 10 57.87 14.83 47.24
C ASP A 10 57.40 13.41 47.58
N GLY A 11 56.75 12.67 46.65
CA GLY A 11 56.28 11.33 46.83
C GLY A 11 55.04 11.20 47.72
N THR A 12 54.31 12.34 47.97
CA THR A 12 53.08 12.32 48.78
C THR A 12 51.81 12.21 47.95
N CYS A 13 51.95 12.22 46.61
CA CYS A 13 50.79 12.00 45.73
C CYS A 13 50.28 10.56 45.90
N ILE A 14 49.09 10.45 46.47
CA ILE A 14 48.39 9.16 46.55
C ILE A 14 47.73 8.94 45.19
N VAL A 15 48.18 7.94 44.46
CA VAL A 15 47.46 7.43 43.30
C VAL A 15 46.22 6.70 43.82
N LEU A 16 45.03 7.16 43.43
CA LEU A 16 43.81 6.44 43.76
C LEU A 16 43.87 5.09 43.04
N GLU A 17 43.90 4.00 43.81
CA GLU A 17 43.79 2.65 43.24
C GLU A 17 42.34 2.42 42.79
N ILE A 18 42.16 2.18 41.50
CA ILE A 18 40.88 1.85 40.86
C ILE A 18 41.03 0.41 40.38
N GLU A 19 40.44 -0.53 41.17
CA GLU A 19 40.35 -1.93 40.79
C GLU A 19 39.21 -2.14 39.81
N GLY A 20 39.38 -3.01 38.79
CA GLY A 20 38.33 -3.29 37.83
C GLY A 20 38.80 -4.15 36.68
N CYS A 21 37.92 -4.25 35.65
CA CYS A 21 38.20 -4.93 34.40
C CYS A 21 39.00 -4.01 33.48
N SER A 22 40.16 -4.45 33.02
CA SER A 22 41.01 -3.71 32.08
C SER A 22 40.93 -4.21 30.63
N ASP A 23 40.17 -5.28 30.39
CA ASP A 23 40.02 -5.87 29.07
C ASP A 23 38.81 -5.24 28.32
N PRO A 24 39.05 -4.54 27.19
CA PRO A 24 37.96 -3.90 26.40
C PRO A 24 36.99 -4.88 25.72
N ASN A 25 37.27 -6.18 25.74
CA ASN A 25 36.37 -7.22 25.25
C ASN A 25 35.25 -7.59 26.23
N TYR A 26 35.21 -6.94 27.40
CA TYR A 26 34.19 -7.18 28.43
C TYR A 26 33.35 -5.94 28.70
N LEU A 27 32.10 -6.16 29.08
CA LEU A 27 31.11 -5.07 29.32
C LEU A 27 31.53 -4.19 30.53
N GLU A 28 32.24 -4.76 31.47
CA GLU A 28 32.72 -4.10 32.67
C GLU A 28 34.03 -3.33 32.47
N TYR A 29 34.52 -3.24 31.23
CA TYR A 29 35.74 -2.48 30.93
C TYR A 29 35.65 -1.04 31.40
N ASP A 30 36.70 -0.60 32.14
CA ASP A 30 36.86 0.79 32.55
C ASP A 30 38.29 1.25 32.25
N GLU A 31 38.41 2.28 31.39
CA GLU A 31 39.69 2.85 30.97
C GLU A 31 40.53 3.47 32.13
N PHE A 32 39.88 3.76 33.27
CA PHE A 32 40.52 4.36 34.43
C PHE A 32 41.10 3.33 35.41
N VAL A 33 40.90 2.05 35.17
CA VAL A 33 41.46 0.97 35.97
C VAL A 33 42.99 1.03 35.92
N ASN A 34 43.60 1.13 37.10
CA ASN A 34 45.04 1.12 37.26
C ASN A 34 45.56 -0.05 38.13
N VAL A 35 44.65 -0.81 38.73
CA VAL A 35 44.90 -2.08 39.42
C VAL A 35 43.98 -3.14 38.80
N PRO A 36 44.39 -3.76 37.68
CA PRO A 36 43.55 -4.74 36.99
C PRO A 36 43.42 -6.03 37.80
N ASN A 37 42.17 -6.53 37.85
CA ASN A 37 41.86 -7.84 38.38
C ASN A 37 40.76 -8.46 37.49
N ASP A 38 41.18 -8.84 36.29
CA ASP A 38 40.27 -9.27 35.20
C ASP A 38 39.53 -10.58 35.55
N GLU A 39 40.18 -11.48 36.37
CA GLU A 39 39.51 -12.72 36.83
C GLU A 39 38.28 -12.45 37.73
N LEU A 40 38.27 -11.32 38.43
CA LEU A 40 37.20 -10.96 39.36
C LEU A 40 36.17 -10.00 38.76
N TYR A 41 36.61 -9.10 37.88
CA TYR A 41 35.78 -8.00 37.41
C TYR A 41 35.34 -8.12 35.94
N CYS A 42 36.04 -8.88 35.08
CA CYS A 42 35.63 -9.14 33.72
C CYS A 42 34.70 -10.37 33.70
N LEU A 43 33.38 -10.14 33.70
CA LEU A 43 32.40 -11.20 33.90
C LEU A 43 31.60 -11.50 32.59
N TYR A 44 31.33 -10.50 31.80
CA TYR A 44 30.48 -10.62 30.61
C TYR A 44 31.27 -10.18 29.38
N GLU A 45 31.60 -11.16 28.54
CA GLU A 45 32.25 -10.90 27.25
C GLU A 45 31.30 -10.10 26.35
N VAL A 46 31.83 -9.11 25.62
CA VAL A 46 31.07 -8.35 24.61
C VAL A 46 30.76 -9.30 23.47
N VAL A 47 29.47 -9.50 23.22
CA VAL A 47 28.94 -10.22 22.06
C VAL A 47 28.17 -9.21 21.20
N GLU A 48 28.79 -8.78 20.11
CA GLU A 48 28.19 -7.83 19.19
C GLU A 48 27.17 -8.51 18.28
N GLY A 49 26.06 -7.82 17.98
CA GLY A 49 25.00 -8.28 17.08
C GLY A 49 23.72 -7.48 17.26
N CYS A 50 22.69 -7.84 16.53
CA CYS A 50 21.41 -7.18 16.66
C CYS A 50 20.69 -7.57 17.95
N THR A 51 20.45 -6.61 18.84
CA THR A 51 19.77 -6.80 20.13
C THR A 51 18.26 -6.51 20.11
N ILE A 52 17.71 -6.05 18.97
CA ILE A 52 16.28 -5.73 18.83
C ILE A 52 15.51 -7.00 18.53
N PHE A 53 14.69 -7.48 19.49
CA PHE A 53 13.93 -8.74 19.41
C PHE A 53 13.04 -8.88 18.15
N ASN A 54 12.53 -7.77 17.60
CA ASN A 54 11.65 -7.77 16.42
C ASN A 54 12.42 -7.47 15.13
N SER A 55 13.64 -7.94 15.00
CA SER A 55 14.46 -7.85 13.79
C SER A 55 14.64 -9.21 13.15
N ILE A 56 14.81 -9.26 11.82
CA ILE A 56 15.08 -10.50 11.08
C ILE A 56 16.34 -11.18 11.55
N ASN A 57 17.38 -10.37 11.84
CA ASN A 57 18.71 -10.80 12.26
C ASN A 57 18.93 -10.67 13.75
N TYR A 58 17.85 -10.71 14.57
CA TYR A 58 17.98 -10.71 16.03
C TYR A 58 18.89 -11.86 16.52
N ASP A 59 19.89 -11.51 17.28
CA ASP A 59 20.79 -12.48 17.93
C ASP A 59 20.50 -12.51 19.44
N PRO A 60 19.93 -13.60 19.96
CA PRO A 60 19.66 -13.72 21.39
C PRO A 60 20.93 -13.83 22.27
N ALA A 61 22.08 -14.07 21.66
CA ALA A 61 23.39 -14.12 22.36
C ALA A 61 24.05 -12.74 22.47
N ALA A 62 23.67 -11.80 21.57
CA ALA A 62 24.20 -10.44 21.56
C ALA A 62 23.82 -9.69 22.83
N ASN A 63 24.78 -8.99 23.42
CA ASN A 63 24.59 -8.08 24.54
C ASN A 63 25.00 -6.63 24.22
N THR A 64 25.54 -6.42 23.02
CA THR A 64 25.97 -5.12 22.50
C THR A 64 25.44 -4.97 21.07
N ASP A 65 24.64 -3.90 20.83
CA ASP A 65 24.12 -3.62 19.50
C ASP A 65 25.24 -3.08 18.59
N ASP A 66 25.46 -3.76 17.46
CA ASP A 66 26.43 -3.39 16.43
C ASP A 66 25.85 -2.49 15.34
N GLY A 67 24.56 -2.11 15.46
CA GLY A 67 23.83 -1.32 14.49
C GLY A 67 23.39 -2.08 13.22
N SER A 68 23.52 -3.42 13.22
CA SER A 68 23.17 -4.26 12.08
C SER A 68 21.68 -4.64 12.01
N CYS A 69 20.86 -4.18 12.97
CA CYS A 69 19.48 -4.61 13.08
C CYS A 69 18.66 -4.28 11.84
N GLU A 70 18.05 -5.32 11.25
CA GLU A 70 17.08 -5.22 10.17
C GLU A 70 15.67 -5.42 10.71
N LEU A 71 14.88 -4.33 10.78
CA LEU A 71 13.54 -4.39 11.31
C LEU A 71 12.60 -5.20 10.39
N ASN A 72 11.69 -5.95 10.99
CA ASN A 72 10.65 -6.67 10.26
C ASN A 72 9.67 -5.70 9.60
N VAL A 73 9.50 -5.83 8.29
CA VAL A 73 8.44 -5.19 7.50
C VAL A 73 7.51 -6.29 7.02
N TYR A 74 6.33 -6.35 7.64
CA TYR A 74 5.33 -7.38 7.37
C TYR A 74 4.50 -7.02 6.14
N GLY A 75 4.26 -7.99 5.24
CA GLY A 75 3.46 -7.79 4.05
C GLY A 75 3.53 -8.97 3.10
N CYS A 76 2.77 -8.91 2.02
CA CYS A 76 2.82 -9.92 0.98
C CYS A 76 4.09 -9.74 0.13
N MET A 77 4.91 -10.79 0.07
CA MET A 77 6.16 -10.82 -0.70
C MET A 77 6.02 -11.44 -2.09
N ASP A 78 4.82 -11.89 -2.47
CA ASP A 78 4.55 -12.48 -3.78
C ASP A 78 4.08 -11.39 -4.77
N GLU A 79 4.90 -11.09 -5.78
CA GLU A 79 4.63 -10.09 -6.81
C GLU A 79 3.42 -10.40 -7.70
N THR A 80 2.90 -11.63 -7.67
CA THR A 80 1.72 -12.05 -8.42
C THR A 80 0.42 -11.78 -7.69
N MET A 81 0.47 -11.29 -6.46
CA MET A 81 -0.69 -11.03 -5.62
C MET A 81 -1.14 -9.57 -5.67
N PHE A 82 -2.41 -9.35 -5.37
CA PHE A 82 -3.05 -8.03 -5.43
C PHE A 82 -2.41 -6.98 -4.51
N ASN A 83 -2.00 -7.42 -3.33
CA ASN A 83 -1.43 -6.55 -2.28
C ASN A 83 0.07 -6.76 -2.07
N PHE A 84 0.80 -7.09 -3.14
CA PHE A 84 2.26 -7.17 -3.09
C PHE A 84 2.88 -5.90 -2.50
N ASP A 85 3.77 -6.08 -1.54
CA ASP A 85 4.55 -5.01 -0.94
C ASP A 85 6.05 -5.26 -1.18
N PRO A 86 6.70 -4.49 -2.08
CA PRO A 86 8.12 -4.67 -2.38
C PRO A 86 9.05 -4.30 -1.22
N SER A 87 8.54 -3.65 -0.18
CA SER A 87 9.31 -3.32 1.02
C SER A 87 9.23 -4.40 2.09
N ALA A 88 8.28 -5.34 1.97
CA ALA A 88 8.14 -6.43 2.93
C ALA A 88 9.35 -7.38 2.89
N ASN A 89 9.80 -7.76 4.09
CA ASN A 89 10.86 -8.74 4.28
C ASN A 89 10.40 -9.95 5.11
N VAL A 90 9.13 -9.91 5.59
CA VAL A 90 8.49 -11.01 6.32
C VAL A 90 7.10 -11.24 5.75
N ASN A 91 6.84 -12.45 5.19
CA ASN A 91 5.54 -12.81 4.62
C ASN A 91 4.55 -13.22 5.72
N GLN A 92 4.08 -12.25 6.48
CA GLN A 92 3.14 -12.41 7.59
C GLN A 92 2.30 -11.14 7.74
N VAL A 93 1.12 -11.26 8.38
CA VAL A 93 0.27 -10.10 8.69
C VAL A 93 0.91 -9.22 9.78
N SER A 94 1.52 -9.86 10.81
CA SER A 94 2.24 -9.18 11.88
C SER A 94 3.10 -10.15 12.69
N ASN A 95 3.87 -9.66 13.65
CA ASN A 95 4.63 -10.50 14.60
C ASN A 95 3.74 -11.37 15.52
N LEU A 96 2.45 -11.11 15.59
CA LEU A 96 1.47 -11.87 16.40
C LEU A 96 0.58 -12.78 15.56
N ASP A 97 0.52 -12.55 14.25
CA ASP A 97 -0.31 -13.30 13.29
C ASP A 97 0.58 -13.78 12.13
N ASN A 98 0.86 -15.08 12.14
CA ASN A 98 1.70 -15.77 11.14
C ASN A 98 0.89 -16.19 9.90
N SER A 99 -0.35 -15.71 9.73
CA SER A 99 -1.14 -16.02 8.54
C SER A 99 -0.52 -15.39 7.29
N ASP A 100 -0.81 -16.01 6.14
CA ASP A 100 -0.40 -15.48 4.84
C ASP A 100 -1.13 -14.16 4.57
N PRO A 101 -0.42 -13.04 4.37
CA PRO A 101 -1.02 -11.74 4.09
C PRO A 101 -1.46 -11.58 2.64
N CYS A 102 -1.08 -12.49 1.74
CA CYS A 102 -1.26 -12.34 0.31
C CYS A 102 -2.72 -12.52 -0.12
N ILE A 103 -3.23 -11.57 -0.87
CA ILE A 103 -4.59 -11.57 -1.42
C ILE A 103 -4.50 -11.92 -2.91
N PRO A 104 -5.14 -13.02 -3.37
CA PRO A 104 -5.14 -13.36 -4.79
C PRO A 104 -5.78 -12.27 -5.66
N ILE A 105 -5.27 -12.10 -6.88
CA ILE A 105 -5.92 -11.30 -7.90
C ILE A 105 -7.19 -12.03 -8.36
N VAL A 106 -8.33 -11.34 -8.26
CA VAL A 106 -9.62 -11.80 -8.81
C VAL A 106 -10.05 -10.77 -9.85
N SER A 107 -9.86 -11.11 -11.12
CA SER A 107 -10.22 -10.24 -12.24
C SER A 107 -11.72 -10.33 -12.55
N GLY A 108 -12.31 -9.22 -12.99
CA GLY A 108 -13.70 -9.14 -13.40
C GLY A 108 -14.22 -7.71 -13.44
N CYS A 109 -15.46 -7.55 -13.91
CA CYS A 109 -16.11 -6.24 -13.92
C CYS A 109 -16.38 -5.74 -12.50
N MET A 110 -15.84 -4.56 -12.16
CA MET A 110 -15.98 -3.91 -10.84
C MET A 110 -17.08 -2.83 -10.81
N LEU A 111 -17.77 -2.58 -11.91
CA LEU A 111 -18.84 -1.56 -11.96
C LEU A 111 -20.16 -2.18 -11.50
N ALA A 112 -20.69 -1.74 -10.36
CA ALA A 112 -21.88 -2.32 -9.72
C ALA A 112 -23.17 -2.23 -10.57
N TYR A 113 -23.20 -1.37 -11.60
CA TYR A 113 -24.33 -1.19 -12.51
C TYR A 113 -24.15 -1.93 -13.85
N ALA A 114 -23.06 -2.67 -14.03
CA ALA A 114 -22.86 -3.54 -15.18
C ALA A 114 -23.60 -4.88 -15.00
N ASP A 115 -24.09 -5.44 -16.11
CA ASP A 115 -24.86 -6.69 -16.10
C ASP A 115 -24.05 -7.90 -15.63
N ASN A 116 -22.73 -7.88 -15.84
CA ASN A 116 -21.81 -8.91 -15.40
C ASN A 116 -20.95 -8.50 -14.20
N TYR A 117 -21.45 -7.61 -13.34
CA TYR A 117 -20.74 -7.20 -12.13
C TYR A 117 -20.27 -8.39 -11.29
N ASN A 118 -19.01 -8.38 -10.92
CA ASN A 118 -18.42 -9.38 -10.03
C ASN A 118 -18.02 -8.75 -8.68
N ALA A 119 -18.85 -8.97 -7.66
CA ALA A 119 -18.61 -8.42 -6.31
C ALA A 119 -17.32 -8.97 -5.64
N SER A 120 -16.75 -10.07 -6.14
CA SER A 120 -15.51 -10.64 -5.63
C SER A 120 -14.26 -10.14 -6.35
N ALA A 121 -14.43 -9.42 -7.48
CA ALA A 121 -13.31 -8.87 -8.23
C ALA A 121 -12.60 -7.77 -7.42
N ASN A 122 -11.28 -7.81 -7.42
CA ASN A 122 -10.41 -6.78 -6.87
C ASN A 122 -9.53 -6.11 -7.94
N THR A 123 -9.63 -6.58 -9.18
CA THR A 123 -8.91 -6.04 -10.34
C THR A 123 -9.86 -5.97 -11.52
N ASP A 124 -10.03 -4.78 -12.07
CA ASP A 124 -10.84 -4.59 -13.27
C ASP A 124 -10.11 -5.14 -14.51
N ASP A 125 -10.78 -6.01 -15.26
CA ASP A 125 -10.26 -6.61 -16.49
C ASP A 125 -10.86 -5.99 -17.75
N GLY A 126 -11.66 -4.94 -17.62
CA GLY A 126 -12.34 -4.27 -18.72
C GLY A 126 -13.50 -5.08 -19.33
N SER A 127 -13.94 -6.16 -18.69
CA SER A 127 -14.97 -7.07 -19.21
C SER A 127 -16.40 -6.59 -18.95
N CYS A 128 -16.60 -5.36 -18.43
CA CYS A 128 -17.92 -4.87 -18.07
C CYS A 128 -18.87 -4.84 -19.27
N GLN A 129 -20.03 -5.46 -19.08
CA GLN A 129 -21.10 -5.54 -20.06
C GLN A 129 -22.29 -4.67 -19.63
N PHE A 130 -22.81 -3.90 -20.60
CA PHE A 130 -24.01 -3.10 -20.48
C PHE A 130 -24.92 -3.53 -21.61
N ILE A 131 -25.97 -4.25 -21.27
CA ILE A 131 -26.84 -4.92 -22.24
C ILE A 131 -28.00 -4.01 -22.59
N GLY A 132 -28.17 -3.70 -23.90
CA GLY A 132 -29.22 -2.86 -24.41
C GLY A 132 -29.07 -2.62 -25.89
N CYS A 133 -29.91 -1.73 -26.46
CA CYS A 133 -29.85 -1.42 -27.89
C CYS A 133 -28.56 -0.66 -28.24
N THR A 134 -27.73 -1.26 -29.10
CA THR A 134 -26.47 -0.67 -29.57
C THR A 134 -26.52 0.00 -30.91
N ASP A 135 -27.72 -0.02 -31.59
CA ASP A 135 -27.94 0.60 -32.90
C ASP A 135 -28.54 2.01 -32.73
N GLU A 136 -27.79 3.03 -33.13
CA GLU A 136 -28.19 4.44 -33.05
C GLU A 136 -29.43 4.80 -33.93
N ALA A 137 -29.80 3.94 -34.86
CA ALA A 137 -31.01 4.12 -35.66
C ALA A 137 -32.29 3.92 -34.85
N TYR A 138 -32.24 3.44 -33.63
CA TYR A 138 -33.40 3.13 -32.79
C TYR A 138 -33.51 4.10 -31.59
N ILE A 139 -34.75 4.28 -31.09
CA ILE A 139 -35.04 5.17 -29.94
C ILE A 139 -34.40 4.63 -28.65
N GLU A 140 -34.38 3.32 -28.50
CA GLU A 140 -33.84 2.61 -27.32
C GLU A 140 -32.30 2.65 -27.24
N TYR A 141 -31.65 3.20 -28.25
CA TYR A 141 -30.18 3.34 -28.24
C TYR A 141 -29.67 4.22 -27.09
N ASP A 142 -28.70 3.70 -26.40
CA ASP A 142 -27.86 4.48 -25.45
C ASP A 142 -26.38 4.11 -25.66
N PRO A 143 -25.49 5.09 -25.82
CA PRO A 143 -24.06 4.85 -26.05
C PRO A 143 -23.34 4.13 -24.86
N ILE A 144 -24.01 3.97 -23.72
CA ILE A 144 -23.50 3.17 -22.61
C ILE A 144 -23.55 1.68 -22.93
N TYR A 145 -24.48 1.22 -23.74
CA TYR A 145 -24.64 -0.19 -24.10
C TYR A 145 -23.51 -0.63 -25.05
N ASN A 146 -22.87 -1.72 -24.70
CA ASN A 146 -21.79 -2.33 -25.49
C ASN A 146 -22.13 -3.72 -26.01
N GLN A 147 -23.30 -4.25 -25.65
CA GLN A 147 -23.82 -5.53 -26.12
C GLN A 147 -25.31 -5.49 -26.29
N ASP A 148 -25.79 -5.88 -27.49
CA ASP A 148 -27.22 -6.08 -27.74
C ASP A 148 -27.70 -7.46 -27.26
N THR A 149 -28.97 -7.62 -26.99
CA THR A 149 -29.62 -8.89 -26.63
C THR A 149 -29.92 -9.75 -27.86
N ASP A 150 -30.14 -11.06 -27.64
CA ASP A 150 -30.72 -11.97 -28.63
C ASP A 150 -32.04 -12.57 -28.05
N PRO A 151 -33.25 -12.17 -28.54
CA PRO A 151 -33.50 -11.20 -29.62
C PRO A 151 -33.11 -9.76 -29.26
N THR A 152 -32.83 -8.94 -30.28
CA THR A 152 -32.39 -7.53 -30.13
C THR A 152 -33.30 -6.72 -29.20
N SER A 153 -32.69 -5.84 -28.40
CA SER A 153 -33.39 -4.84 -27.57
C SER A 153 -33.79 -3.55 -28.34
N CYS A 154 -33.50 -3.48 -29.64
CA CYS A 154 -33.85 -2.40 -30.52
C CYS A 154 -35.22 -2.67 -31.15
N PHE A 155 -36.26 -1.89 -30.83
CA PHE A 155 -37.64 -2.16 -31.28
C PHE A 155 -38.23 -1.02 -32.13
N THR A 156 -37.84 0.24 -31.83
CA THR A 156 -38.51 1.41 -32.42
C THR A 156 -37.53 2.20 -33.27
N ILE A 157 -37.63 2.09 -34.60
CA ILE A 157 -36.84 2.86 -35.55
C ILE A 157 -37.12 4.35 -35.37
N LYS A 158 -36.08 5.20 -35.34
CA LYS A 158 -36.23 6.65 -35.39
C LYS A 158 -36.75 7.10 -36.74
N VAL A 159 -37.88 7.80 -36.73
CA VAL A 159 -38.45 8.49 -37.89
C VAL A 159 -38.32 9.98 -37.61
N TYR A 160 -37.42 10.61 -38.33
CA TYR A 160 -37.11 12.02 -38.15
C TYR A 160 -38.14 12.92 -38.84
N GLY A 161 -38.53 14.02 -38.20
CA GLY A 161 -39.43 15.02 -38.72
C GLY A 161 -39.94 15.95 -37.63
N CYS A 162 -40.74 16.93 -37.97
CA CYS A 162 -41.36 17.82 -36.99
C CYS A 162 -42.39 17.11 -36.13
N THR A 163 -42.12 16.92 -34.85
CA THR A 163 -43.02 16.25 -33.87
C THR A 163 -44.02 17.19 -33.18
N ASN A 164 -43.95 18.50 -33.44
CA ASN A 164 -44.83 19.49 -32.83
C ASN A 164 -46.17 19.57 -33.59
N SER A 165 -47.26 19.09 -32.99
CA SER A 165 -48.59 19.01 -33.62
C SER A 165 -49.21 20.36 -34.00
N ILE A 166 -48.68 21.49 -33.52
CA ILE A 166 -49.18 22.84 -33.90
C ILE A 166 -48.28 23.49 -34.96
N ALA A 167 -47.22 22.86 -35.41
CA ALA A 167 -46.37 23.34 -36.48
C ALA A 167 -47.00 23.11 -37.83
N TYR A 168 -46.68 24.00 -38.82
CA TYR A 168 -47.21 23.93 -40.18
C TYR A 168 -46.83 22.66 -40.93
N ASN A 169 -45.56 22.18 -40.64
CA ASN A 169 -45.01 20.97 -41.25
C ASN A 169 -44.98 19.78 -40.30
N TYR A 170 -45.98 19.71 -39.39
CA TYR A 170 -46.10 18.56 -38.48
C TYR A 170 -46.18 17.25 -39.27
N ASP A 171 -45.32 16.28 -38.88
CA ASP A 171 -45.37 14.93 -39.44
C ASP A 171 -45.86 13.94 -38.35
N PRO A 172 -47.09 13.39 -38.52
CA PRO A 172 -47.65 12.44 -37.55
C PRO A 172 -46.92 11.08 -37.52
N ALA A 173 -46.07 10.79 -38.50
CA ALA A 173 -45.23 9.57 -38.51
C ALA A 173 -43.89 9.77 -37.78
N ALA A 174 -43.46 11.01 -37.58
CA ALA A 174 -42.23 11.31 -36.89
C ALA A 174 -42.34 10.98 -35.40
N ASN A 175 -41.28 10.31 -34.86
CA ASN A 175 -41.10 10.01 -33.44
C ASN A 175 -39.81 10.64 -32.86
N THR A 176 -39.03 11.29 -33.73
CA THR A 176 -37.80 11.97 -33.38
C THR A 176 -37.76 13.34 -34.03
N ASP A 177 -37.68 14.39 -33.22
CA ASP A 177 -37.65 15.76 -33.75
C ASP A 177 -36.31 16.01 -34.45
N ASP A 178 -36.37 16.54 -35.67
CA ASP A 178 -35.22 16.92 -36.48
C ASP A 178 -34.96 18.44 -36.46
N GLU A 179 -35.63 19.16 -35.54
CA GLU A 179 -35.53 20.61 -35.37
C GLU A 179 -36.01 21.42 -36.61
N THR A 180 -36.73 20.81 -37.53
CA THR A 180 -37.22 21.48 -38.75
C THR A 180 -38.62 22.11 -38.61
N CYS A 181 -39.22 22.09 -37.41
CA CYS A 181 -40.56 22.59 -37.17
C CYS A 181 -40.73 24.06 -37.58
N VAL A 182 -41.70 24.31 -38.46
CA VAL A 182 -42.05 25.65 -38.91
C VAL A 182 -43.29 26.15 -38.13
N PRO A 183 -43.20 27.30 -37.44
CA PRO A 183 -44.39 27.86 -36.75
C PRO A 183 -45.57 28.16 -37.70
N THR A 184 -46.80 27.83 -37.28
CA THR A 184 -47.98 28.26 -37.99
C THR A 184 -48.18 29.74 -37.76
N ILE A 185 -48.15 30.52 -38.83
CA ILE A 185 -48.45 31.98 -38.82
C ILE A 185 -49.81 32.21 -39.47
N TYR A 186 -50.75 32.75 -38.71
CA TYR A 186 -52.02 33.14 -39.16
C TYR A 186 -52.01 34.61 -39.63
N GLY A 187 -52.57 34.87 -40.79
CA GLY A 187 -52.68 36.23 -41.34
C GLY A 187 -53.81 36.33 -42.39
N CYS A 188 -54.22 37.56 -42.71
CA CYS A 188 -55.20 37.85 -43.79
C CYS A 188 -54.46 37.93 -45.11
#